data_8852e39a7ea14e2310f1ef4a9c62744e
#
_entry.id   8852e39a7ea14e2310f1ef4a9c62744e
#
_cell.length_a   1.000
_cell.length_b   1.000
_cell.length_c   1.000
_cell.angle_alpha   90.00
_cell.angle_beta   90.00
_cell.angle_gamma   90.00
#
_symmetry.space_group_name_H-M   'P 1'
#
loop_
_entity.id
_entity.type
_entity.pdbx_description
1 polymer ?
#
loop_
_entity_poly.entity_id
_entity_poly.type
_entity_poly.pdbx_seq_one_letter_code
_entity_poly.pdbx_strand_id
1 'polypeptide(L)'
;MAKYLVYIETVGDRTGTEGPVAHVPALPGASARGKNIQEARQNIRAAIDEYLSLLRDVGEPVPKASEDIHLEFEEVGTTTFLTDYDAIHPNEMETLFRWMAVSRQELMDLVKSLPASAFDWKPEEDTPAIRDILCHMAEADLWYTDRLKQWPEAPLFRLAATRGVALERLRALSDEERVRVTKHEGEEWTPRKVIRRMLEHEREHITQLHRLIESYRSHSNA
;
A
#
# COMPACT_ATOMS: atom_id res chain seq x y z
N MET A 1 -29.22 -13.84 6.22
CA MET A 1 -28.79 -12.88 5.20
C MET A 1 -27.86 -11.90 5.87
N ALA A 2 -26.60 -11.82 5.45
CA ALA A 2 -25.65 -10.86 6.00
C ALA A 2 -26.10 -9.44 5.61
N LYS A 3 -25.72 -8.44 6.42
CA LYS A 3 -26.02 -7.03 6.18
C LYS A 3 -24.71 -6.27 6.15
N TYR A 4 -24.44 -5.57 5.04
CA TYR A 4 -23.24 -4.76 4.87
C TYR A 4 -23.61 -3.30 4.62
N LEU A 5 -22.96 -2.41 5.33
CA LEU A 5 -22.99 -0.99 5.04
C LEU A 5 -22.03 -0.71 3.88
N VAL A 6 -22.47 0.11 2.95
CA VAL A 6 -21.69 0.59 1.80
C VAL A 6 -21.64 2.12 1.87
N TYR A 7 -20.45 2.65 2.10
CA TYR A 7 -20.22 4.09 2.01
C TYR A 7 -20.00 4.48 0.55
N ILE A 8 -20.73 5.50 0.11
CA ILE A 8 -20.49 6.14 -1.19
C ILE A 8 -19.72 7.43 -0.92
N GLU A 9 -18.43 7.39 -1.13
CA GLU A 9 -17.57 8.56 -1.04
C GLU A 9 -17.77 9.47 -2.25
N THR A 10 -18.15 10.74 -1.98
CA THR A 10 -18.41 11.73 -3.01
C THR A 10 -17.31 12.79 -3.14
N VAL A 11 -16.35 12.79 -2.23
CA VAL A 11 -15.15 13.65 -2.29
C VAL A 11 -14.11 12.90 -3.11
N GLY A 12 -13.83 13.39 -4.31
CA GLY A 12 -12.78 12.79 -5.16
C GLY A 12 -11.46 12.69 -4.39
N ASP A 13 -10.73 11.58 -4.60
CA ASP A 13 -9.42 11.41 -4.03
C ASP A 13 -8.43 12.46 -4.57
N ARG A 14 -7.29 12.62 -3.89
CA ARG A 14 -6.22 13.55 -4.29
C ARG A 14 -5.56 13.17 -5.62
N THR A 15 -5.91 12.01 -6.21
CA THR A 15 -5.35 11.51 -7.47
C THR A 15 -6.04 12.10 -8.69
N GLY A 16 -7.11 12.93 -8.51
CA GLY A 16 -7.83 13.59 -9.59
C GLY A 16 -8.70 12.65 -10.42
N THR A 17 -8.94 11.41 -9.96
CA THR A 17 -9.84 10.48 -10.60
C THR A 17 -11.27 10.92 -10.34
N GLU A 18 -11.99 11.28 -11.40
CA GLU A 18 -13.35 11.77 -11.31
C GLU A 18 -14.35 10.66 -10.95
N GLY A 19 -15.30 11.00 -10.09
CA GLY A 19 -16.47 10.20 -9.76
C GLY A 19 -16.46 9.53 -8.39
N PRO A 20 -17.65 9.21 -7.84
CA PRO A 20 -17.83 8.62 -6.52
C PRO A 20 -17.31 7.18 -6.45
N VAL A 21 -16.89 6.77 -5.26
CA VAL A 21 -16.43 5.40 -4.97
C VAL A 21 -17.32 4.78 -3.90
N ALA A 22 -17.76 3.56 -4.13
CA ALA A 22 -18.42 2.72 -3.14
C ALA A 22 -17.40 1.87 -2.39
N HIS A 23 -17.50 1.82 -1.06
CA HIS A 23 -16.62 1.06 -0.16
C HIS A 23 -17.44 0.17 0.76
N VAL A 24 -16.96 -1.05 1.03
CA VAL A 24 -17.61 -2.00 1.94
C VAL A 24 -16.69 -2.25 3.14
N PRO A 25 -16.87 -1.53 4.28
CA PRO A 25 -15.99 -1.69 5.44
C PRO A 25 -15.92 -3.11 6.01
N ALA A 26 -17.04 -3.85 5.96
CA ALA A 26 -17.10 -5.24 6.40
C ALA A 26 -16.38 -6.23 5.45
N LEU A 27 -15.98 -5.78 4.26
CA LEU A 27 -15.26 -6.54 3.24
C LEU A 27 -14.16 -5.66 2.65
N PRO A 28 -13.14 -5.27 3.44
CA PRO A 28 -12.05 -4.40 2.98
C PRO A 28 -11.34 -5.01 1.76
N GLY A 29 -11.27 -4.26 0.67
CA GLY A 29 -10.82 -4.72 -0.64
C GLY A 29 -11.94 -4.70 -1.69
N ALA A 30 -13.20 -4.83 -1.29
CA ALA A 30 -14.34 -4.63 -2.20
C ALA A 30 -14.64 -3.13 -2.31
N SER A 31 -14.23 -2.52 -3.41
CA SER A 31 -14.56 -1.13 -3.75
C SER A 31 -14.87 -0.99 -5.23
N ALA A 32 -15.70 -0.02 -5.60
CA ALA A 32 -16.04 0.23 -6.98
C ALA A 32 -16.31 1.70 -7.25
N ARG A 33 -15.74 2.19 -8.34
CA ARG A 33 -15.96 3.54 -8.83
C ARG A 33 -17.11 3.58 -9.85
N GLY A 34 -17.80 4.71 -9.92
CA GLY A 34 -18.77 5.00 -10.97
C GLY A 34 -18.63 6.46 -11.44
N LYS A 35 -19.14 6.77 -12.63
CA LYS A 35 -19.23 8.15 -13.13
C LYS A 35 -20.19 9.01 -12.29
N ASN A 36 -21.08 8.35 -11.57
CA ASN A 36 -22.04 8.92 -10.65
C ASN A 36 -22.38 7.92 -9.55
N ILE A 37 -23.12 8.37 -8.53
CA ILE A 37 -23.53 7.57 -7.37
C ILE A 37 -24.28 6.29 -7.79
N GLN A 38 -25.17 6.38 -8.76
CA GLN A 38 -25.97 5.25 -9.21
C GLN A 38 -25.10 4.17 -9.86
N GLU A 39 -24.11 4.55 -10.65
CA GLU A 39 -23.18 3.63 -11.28
C GLU A 39 -22.25 2.98 -10.23
N ALA A 40 -21.73 3.74 -9.24
CA ALA A 40 -20.96 3.20 -8.13
C ALA A 40 -21.76 2.16 -7.33
N ARG A 41 -23.05 2.42 -7.05
CA ARG A 41 -23.98 1.47 -6.40
C ARG A 41 -24.24 0.20 -7.22
N GLN A 42 -24.22 0.29 -8.53
CA GLN A 42 -24.38 -0.88 -9.42
C GLN A 42 -23.08 -1.70 -9.47
N ASN A 43 -21.95 -1.02 -9.63
CA ASN A 43 -20.65 -1.64 -9.81
C ASN A 43 -20.16 -2.38 -8.56
N ILE A 44 -20.54 -1.91 -7.36
CA ILE A 44 -20.05 -2.51 -6.10
C ILE A 44 -20.47 -3.99 -5.93
N ARG A 45 -21.61 -4.40 -6.49
CA ARG A 45 -22.05 -5.79 -6.41
C ARG A 45 -21.08 -6.73 -7.12
N ALA A 46 -20.64 -6.36 -8.32
CA ALA A 46 -19.64 -7.13 -9.07
C ALA A 46 -18.31 -7.22 -8.31
N ALA A 47 -17.84 -6.11 -7.74
CA ALA A 47 -16.62 -6.09 -6.94
C ALA A 47 -16.73 -6.94 -5.66
N ILE A 48 -17.91 -6.97 -5.02
CA ILE A 48 -18.16 -7.87 -3.89
C ILE A 48 -18.09 -9.33 -4.36
N ASP A 49 -18.75 -9.70 -5.44
CA ASP A 49 -18.80 -11.09 -5.94
C ASP A 49 -17.40 -11.59 -6.33
N GLU A 50 -16.63 -10.76 -7.02
CA GLU A 50 -15.24 -11.06 -7.40
C GLU A 50 -14.38 -11.31 -6.17
N TYR A 51 -14.40 -10.39 -5.20
CA TYR A 51 -13.60 -10.50 -3.99
C TYR A 51 -14.05 -11.66 -3.08
N LEU A 52 -15.35 -11.90 -2.93
CA LEU A 52 -15.86 -13.08 -2.22
C LEU A 52 -15.43 -14.38 -2.88
N SER A 53 -15.35 -14.44 -4.23
CA SER A 53 -14.86 -15.62 -4.93
C SER A 53 -13.40 -15.89 -4.58
N LEU A 54 -12.54 -14.87 -4.65
CA LEU A 54 -11.13 -14.95 -4.30
C LEU A 54 -10.94 -15.46 -2.86
N LEU A 55 -11.68 -14.90 -1.91
CA LEU A 55 -11.58 -15.30 -0.50
C LEU A 55 -12.06 -16.74 -0.25
N ARG A 56 -13.12 -17.19 -0.93
CA ARG A 56 -13.59 -18.58 -0.84
C ARG A 56 -12.61 -19.58 -1.41
N ASP A 57 -11.96 -19.24 -2.52
CA ASP A 57 -10.98 -20.10 -3.18
C ASP A 57 -9.79 -20.45 -2.27
N VAL A 58 -9.52 -19.60 -1.30
CA VAL A 58 -8.50 -19.85 -0.26
C VAL A 58 -9.09 -20.34 1.07
N GLY A 59 -10.40 -20.64 1.11
CA GLY A 59 -11.05 -21.24 2.27
C GLY A 59 -11.53 -20.29 3.36
N GLU A 60 -11.56 -18.97 3.09
CA GLU A 60 -12.10 -18.00 4.06
C GLU A 60 -13.65 -18.17 4.20
N PRO A 61 -14.17 -18.09 5.43
CA PRO A 61 -15.60 -18.29 5.71
C PRO A 61 -16.41 -17.02 5.41
N VAL A 62 -16.62 -16.72 4.13
CA VAL A 62 -17.36 -15.56 3.66
C VAL A 62 -18.69 -15.96 2.98
N PRO A 63 -19.65 -15.02 2.79
CA PRO A 63 -20.88 -15.27 2.05
C PRO A 63 -20.62 -15.82 0.65
N LYS A 64 -21.63 -16.54 0.07
CA LYS A 64 -21.47 -17.16 -1.25
C LYS A 64 -21.51 -16.16 -2.39
N ALA A 65 -22.37 -15.15 -2.29
CA ALA A 65 -22.54 -14.14 -3.33
C ALA A 65 -23.09 -12.85 -2.71
N SER A 66 -23.01 -11.75 -3.46
CA SER A 66 -23.59 -10.45 -3.07
C SER A 66 -25.10 -10.50 -2.94
N GLU A 67 -25.77 -11.42 -3.61
CA GLU A 67 -27.23 -11.65 -3.51
C GLU A 67 -27.64 -12.16 -2.12
N ASP A 68 -26.74 -12.84 -1.41
CA ASP A 68 -26.94 -13.29 -0.02
C ASP A 68 -26.71 -12.16 1.00
N ILE A 69 -26.38 -10.95 0.54
CA ILE A 69 -26.02 -9.80 1.36
C ILE A 69 -27.03 -8.68 1.13
N HIS A 70 -27.59 -8.18 2.23
CA HIS A 70 -28.36 -6.94 2.21
C HIS A 70 -27.41 -5.76 2.27
N LEU A 71 -27.39 -4.93 1.20
CA LEU A 71 -26.54 -3.73 1.13
C LEU A 71 -27.33 -2.50 1.56
N GLU A 72 -26.83 -1.79 2.57
CA GLU A 72 -27.31 -0.46 2.95
C GLU A 72 -26.31 0.59 2.48
N PHE A 73 -26.80 1.66 1.86
CA PHE A 73 -25.96 2.68 1.25
C PHE A 73 -26.06 3.99 2.03
N GLU A 74 -24.90 4.57 2.34
CA GLU A 74 -24.77 5.88 2.95
C GLU A 74 -23.82 6.74 2.12
N GLU A 75 -24.24 7.96 1.77
CA GLU A 75 -23.41 8.93 1.04
C GLU A 75 -22.62 9.75 2.03
N VAL A 76 -21.30 9.84 1.81
CA VAL A 76 -20.37 10.53 2.71
C VAL A 76 -19.48 11.50 1.97
N GLY A 77 -19.25 12.66 2.59
CA GLY A 77 -18.34 13.71 2.10
C GLY A 77 -16.96 13.64 2.75
N THR A 78 -16.47 12.44 3.07
CA THR A 78 -15.18 12.22 3.72
C THR A 78 -14.56 10.91 3.28
N THR A 79 -13.24 10.84 3.32
CA THR A 79 -12.44 9.62 3.08
C THR A 79 -12.20 8.79 4.34
N THR A 80 -12.62 9.30 5.51
CA THR A 80 -12.55 8.57 6.79
C THR A 80 -13.96 8.26 7.22
N PHE A 81 -14.30 6.98 7.26
CA PHE A 81 -15.64 6.50 7.57
C PHE A 81 -15.85 6.34 9.08
N LEU A 82 -17.10 6.33 9.50
CA LEU A 82 -17.42 6.14 10.93
C LEU A 82 -16.85 4.82 11.46
N THR A 83 -16.86 3.77 10.65
CA THR A 83 -16.31 2.45 10.98
C THR A 83 -14.78 2.43 11.11
N ASP A 84 -14.06 3.42 10.58
CA ASP A 84 -12.59 3.51 10.71
C ASP A 84 -12.15 3.91 12.13
N TYR A 85 -13.07 4.39 12.95
CA TYR A 85 -12.83 4.71 14.37
C TYR A 85 -13.04 3.53 15.32
N ASP A 86 -13.56 2.41 14.81
CA ASP A 86 -13.75 1.21 15.62
C ASP A 86 -12.39 0.58 15.94
N ALA A 87 -12.24 0.10 17.18
CA ALA A 87 -11.02 -0.57 17.58
C ALA A 87 -10.88 -1.92 16.84
N ILE A 88 -9.75 -2.14 16.23
CA ILE A 88 -9.43 -3.42 15.57
C ILE A 88 -9.10 -4.48 16.63
N HIS A 89 -9.82 -5.59 16.63
CA HIS A 89 -9.55 -6.70 17.53
C HIS A 89 -8.45 -7.61 16.97
N PRO A 90 -7.64 -8.29 17.85
CA PRO A 90 -6.53 -9.14 17.38
C PRO A 90 -6.95 -10.21 16.37
N ASN A 91 -8.08 -10.89 16.57
CA ASN A 91 -8.57 -11.92 15.64
C ASN A 91 -9.02 -11.33 14.31
N GLU A 92 -9.59 -10.14 14.31
CA GLU A 92 -9.95 -9.40 13.11
C GLU A 92 -8.69 -8.99 12.33
N MET A 93 -7.69 -8.45 13.03
CA MET A 93 -6.40 -8.08 12.44
C MET A 93 -5.74 -9.27 11.74
N GLU A 94 -5.71 -10.45 12.37
CA GLU A 94 -5.17 -11.67 11.76
C GLU A 94 -5.96 -12.08 10.49
N THR A 95 -7.28 -11.92 10.50
CA THR A 95 -8.11 -12.18 9.32
C THR A 95 -7.77 -11.20 8.20
N LEU A 96 -7.66 -9.91 8.50
CA LEU A 96 -7.29 -8.88 7.51
C LEU A 96 -5.86 -9.10 6.96
N PHE A 97 -4.92 -9.54 7.78
CA PHE A 97 -3.57 -9.90 7.31
C PHE A 97 -3.60 -11.08 6.32
N ARG A 98 -4.42 -12.10 6.57
CA ARG A 98 -4.61 -13.18 5.60
C ARG A 98 -5.22 -12.67 4.29
N TRP A 99 -6.23 -11.80 4.35
CA TRP A 99 -6.83 -11.20 3.15
C TRP A 99 -5.85 -10.33 2.36
N MET A 100 -5.01 -9.55 3.05
CA MET A 100 -3.91 -8.82 2.41
C MET A 100 -2.93 -9.77 1.71
N ALA A 101 -2.59 -10.89 2.33
CA ALA A 101 -1.70 -11.89 1.73
C ALA A 101 -2.33 -12.53 0.49
N VAL A 102 -3.63 -12.83 0.50
CA VAL A 102 -4.38 -13.37 -0.64
C VAL A 102 -4.38 -12.37 -1.81
N SER A 103 -4.72 -11.11 -1.57
CA SER A 103 -4.70 -10.07 -2.60
C SER A 103 -3.29 -9.84 -3.17
N ARG A 104 -2.26 -9.91 -2.32
CA ARG A 104 -0.87 -9.81 -2.76
C ARG A 104 -0.46 -11.00 -3.61
N GLN A 105 -0.91 -12.21 -3.27
CA GLN A 105 -0.63 -13.41 -4.04
C GLN A 105 -1.31 -13.35 -5.42
N GLU A 106 -2.57 -12.91 -5.48
CA GLU A 106 -3.28 -12.68 -6.75
C GLU A 106 -2.51 -11.72 -7.65
N LEU A 107 -2.08 -10.56 -7.11
CA LEU A 107 -1.25 -9.60 -7.84
C LEU A 107 0.03 -10.23 -8.40
N MET A 108 0.76 -10.99 -7.55
CA MET A 108 1.99 -11.66 -7.97
C MET A 108 1.74 -12.71 -9.05
N ASP A 109 0.63 -13.46 -8.93
CA ASP A 109 0.24 -14.48 -9.91
C ASP A 109 -0.15 -13.86 -11.26
N LEU A 110 -0.77 -12.68 -11.24
CA LEU A 110 -1.14 -11.95 -12.45
C LEU A 110 0.09 -11.53 -13.26
N VAL A 111 1.18 -11.12 -12.61
CA VAL A 111 2.34 -10.55 -13.28
C VAL A 111 3.51 -11.51 -13.51
N LYS A 112 3.59 -12.61 -12.74
CA LYS A 112 4.76 -13.52 -12.75
C LYS A 112 5.06 -14.18 -14.10
N SER A 113 4.04 -14.36 -14.94
CA SER A 113 4.18 -15.01 -16.25
C SER A 113 4.44 -14.03 -17.40
N LEU A 114 4.44 -12.73 -17.13
CA LEU A 114 4.63 -11.71 -18.14
C LEU A 114 6.09 -11.62 -18.57
N PRO A 115 6.36 -11.42 -19.86
CA PRO A 115 7.70 -11.14 -20.35
C PRO A 115 8.18 -9.75 -19.86
N ALA A 116 9.48 -9.57 -19.71
CA ALA A 116 10.06 -8.31 -19.23
C ALA A 116 9.59 -7.08 -20.02
N SER A 117 9.38 -7.23 -21.32
CA SER A 117 8.91 -6.15 -22.20
C SER A 117 7.48 -5.68 -21.88
N ALA A 118 6.65 -6.51 -21.26
CA ALA A 118 5.30 -6.12 -20.87
C ALA A 118 5.28 -5.09 -19.74
N PHE A 119 6.31 -5.10 -18.87
CA PHE A 119 6.35 -4.21 -17.71
C PHE A 119 6.48 -2.73 -18.08
N ASP A 120 7.09 -2.42 -19.21
CA ASP A 120 7.31 -1.05 -19.68
C ASP A 120 6.37 -0.67 -20.84
N TRP A 121 5.52 -1.62 -21.28
CA TRP A 121 4.57 -1.36 -22.34
C TRP A 121 3.43 -0.45 -21.87
N LYS A 122 3.05 0.49 -22.71
CA LYS A 122 1.95 1.45 -22.49
C LYS A 122 1.02 1.43 -23.70
N PRO A 123 -0.32 1.37 -23.50
CA PRO A 123 -1.27 1.49 -24.61
C PRO A 123 -1.28 2.92 -25.20
N GLU A 124 -1.07 3.94 -24.36
CA GLU A 124 -0.99 5.35 -24.70
C GLU A 124 0.13 6.01 -23.87
N GLU A 125 0.67 7.13 -24.34
CA GLU A 125 1.84 7.79 -23.73
C GLU A 125 1.58 8.19 -22.26
N ASP A 126 0.38 8.69 -21.97
CA ASP A 126 -0.03 9.16 -20.64
C ASP A 126 -0.53 8.05 -19.71
N THR A 127 -0.61 6.80 -20.17
CA THR A 127 -1.05 5.67 -19.36
C THR A 127 0.12 5.12 -18.53
N PRO A 128 -0.04 4.82 -17.24
CA PRO A 128 1.01 4.18 -16.45
C PRO A 128 1.32 2.77 -16.98
N ALA A 129 2.59 2.42 -17.03
CA ALA A 129 3.02 1.06 -17.30
C ALA A 129 2.78 0.13 -16.10
N ILE A 130 2.82 -1.19 -16.31
CA ILE A 130 2.72 -2.17 -15.21
C ILE A 130 3.79 -1.89 -14.15
N ARG A 131 5.02 -1.59 -14.56
CA ARG A 131 6.12 -1.21 -13.65
C ARG A 131 5.75 -0.03 -12.77
N ASP A 132 5.17 1.02 -13.36
CA ASP A 132 4.80 2.24 -12.64
C ASP A 132 3.76 1.94 -11.55
N ILE A 133 2.77 1.11 -11.88
CA ILE A 133 1.71 0.67 -10.95
C ILE A 133 2.31 -0.15 -9.79
N LEU A 134 3.18 -1.12 -10.07
CA LEU A 134 3.79 -1.96 -9.04
C LEU A 134 4.70 -1.16 -8.10
N CYS A 135 5.49 -0.22 -8.65
CA CYS A 135 6.30 0.69 -7.84
C CYS A 135 5.43 1.59 -6.95
N HIS A 136 4.36 2.16 -7.51
CA HIS A 136 3.41 2.97 -6.76
C HIS A 136 2.77 2.19 -5.61
N MET A 137 2.33 0.94 -5.84
CA MET A 137 1.77 0.10 -4.79
C MET A 137 2.77 -0.20 -3.67
N ALA A 138 4.03 -0.48 -4.01
CA ALA A 138 5.07 -0.74 -3.02
C ALA A 138 5.40 0.50 -2.18
N GLU A 139 5.41 1.69 -2.79
CA GLU A 139 5.61 2.96 -2.08
C GLU A 139 4.40 3.32 -1.21
N ALA A 140 3.18 3.03 -1.68
CA ALA A 140 1.93 3.30 -0.95
C ALA A 140 1.82 2.50 0.35
N ASP A 141 2.24 1.23 0.39
CA ASP A 141 2.24 0.42 1.61
C ASP A 141 3.03 1.10 2.75
N LEU A 142 4.21 1.62 2.43
CA LEU A 142 5.04 2.34 3.41
C LEU A 142 4.41 3.69 3.77
N TRP A 143 3.89 4.40 2.77
CA TRP A 143 3.25 5.69 2.98
C TRP A 143 2.04 5.60 3.90
N TYR A 144 1.18 4.57 3.76
CA TYR A 144 0.03 4.34 4.64
C TYR A 144 0.47 4.01 6.07
N THR A 145 1.41 3.10 6.24
CA THR A 145 1.88 2.70 7.58
C THR A 145 2.58 3.84 8.32
N ASP A 146 3.25 4.74 7.61
CA ASP A 146 3.90 5.92 8.21
C ASP A 146 2.88 6.92 8.80
N ARG A 147 1.60 6.86 8.42
CA ARG A 147 0.53 7.68 9.00
C ARG A 147 0.22 7.33 10.44
N LEU A 148 0.53 6.12 10.86
CA LEU A 148 0.34 5.67 12.24
C LEU A 148 1.31 6.35 13.22
N LYS A 149 2.44 6.88 12.73
CA LYS A 149 3.50 7.50 13.55
C LYS A 149 4.02 6.62 14.69
N GLN A 150 3.78 5.32 14.58
CA GLN A 150 4.19 4.30 15.55
C GLN A 150 5.36 3.52 14.97
N TRP A 151 6.34 3.21 15.83
CA TRP A 151 7.45 2.34 15.48
C TRP A 151 7.37 1.07 16.30
N PRO A 152 7.68 -0.09 15.73
CA PRO A 152 7.77 -1.31 16.50
C PRO A 152 8.90 -1.21 17.54
N GLU A 153 8.78 -1.94 18.65
CA GLU A 153 9.81 -2.02 19.71
C GLU A 153 11.19 -2.45 19.15
N ALA A 154 11.18 -3.32 18.12
CA ALA A 154 12.37 -3.75 17.40
C ALA A 154 12.32 -3.29 15.93
N PRO A 155 12.82 -2.09 15.60
CA PRO A 155 12.77 -1.54 14.24
C PRO A 155 13.75 -2.23 13.25
N LEU A 156 14.48 -3.27 13.67
CA LEU A 156 15.53 -3.93 12.89
C LEU A 156 14.99 -4.52 11.59
N PHE A 157 13.80 -5.10 11.61
CA PHE A 157 13.17 -5.63 10.39
C PHE A 157 12.94 -4.52 9.36
N ARG A 158 12.35 -3.39 9.79
CA ARG A 158 12.11 -2.24 8.91
C ARG A 158 13.44 -1.70 8.34
N LEU A 159 14.46 -1.59 9.17
CA LEU A 159 15.79 -1.14 8.75
C LEU A 159 16.37 -2.04 7.65
N ALA A 160 16.26 -3.36 7.83
CA ALA A 160 16.73 -4.34 6.84
C ALA A 160 15.88 -4.29 5.55
N ALA A 161 14.55 -4.22 5.65
CA ALA A 161 13.64 -4.18 4.51
C ALA A 161 13.84 -2.92 3.66
N THR A 162 13.93 -1.74 4.28
CA THR A 162 14.17 -0.47 3.57
C THR A 162 15.53 -0.44 2.89
N ARG A 163 16.56 -1.04 3.50
CA ARG A 163 17.86 -1.22 2.85
C ARG A 163 17.74 -2.13 1.62
N GLY A 164 16.97 -3.21 1.70
CA GLY A 164 16.69 -4.11 0.58
C GLY A 164 16.07 -3.37 -0.61
N VAL A 165 15.02 -2.60 -0.38
CA VAL A 165 14.35 -1.76 -1.40
C VAL A 165 15.31 -0.75 -2.01
N ALA A 166 16.11 -0.06 -1.19
CA ALA A 166 17.09 0.91 -1.70
C ALA A 166 18.16 0.26 -2.59
N LEU A 167 18.66 -0.92 -2.21
CA LEU A 167 19.64 -1.65 -3.01
C LEU A 167 19.04 -2.18 -4.31
N GLU A 168 17.78 -2.63 -4.31
CA GLU A 168 17.06 -3.03 -5.52
C GLU A 168 17.00 -1.88 -6.52
N ARG A 169 16.55 -0.70 -6.09
CA ARG A 169 16.47 0.51 -6.95
C ARG A 169 17.84 0.91 -7.51
N LEU A 170 18.88 0.88 -6.67
CA LEU A 170 20.23 1.24 -7.11
C LEU A 170 20.84 0.21 -8.09
N ARG A 171 20.53 -1.08 -7.94
CA ARG A 171 20.99 -2.13 -8.87
C ARG A 171 20.27 -2.10 -10.21
N ALA A 172 19.03 -1.64 -10.23
CA ALA A 172 18.22 -1.55 -11.44
C ALA A 172 18.61 -0.38 -12.38
N LEU A 173 19.47 0.55 -11.92
CA LEU A 173 19.88 1.69 -12.72
C LEU A 173 20.61 1.25 -14.01
N SER A 174 20.12 1.72 -15.16
CA SER A 174 20.81 1.62 -16.45
C SER A 174 22.10 2.44 -16.47
N ASP A 175 22.95 2.24 -17.48
CA ASP A 175 24.21 3.00 -17.62
C ASP A 175 23.94 4.51 -17.76
N GLU A 176 22.86 4.90 -18.47
CA GLU A 176 22.44 6.29 -18.61
C GLU A 176 21.95 6.88 -17.26
N GLU A 177 21.20 6.10 -16.48
CA GLU A 177 20.70 6.54 -15.20
C GLU A 177 21.79 6.65 -14.14
N ARG A 178 22.86 5.85 -14.23
CA ARG A 178 24.02 5.91 -13.31
C ARG A 178 24.79 7.22 -13.35
N VAL A 179 24.63 8.00 -14.43
CA VAL A 179 25.27 9.31 -14.59
C VAL A 179 24.26 10.46 -14.58
N ARG A 180 22.97 10.18 -14.48
CA ARG A 180 21.90 11.17 -14.51
C ARG A 180 21.99 12.11 -13.31
N VAL A 181 21.80 13.39 -13.59
CA VAL A 181 21.62 14.43 -12.57
C VAL A 181 20.12 14.75 -12.50
N THR A 182 19.54 14.62 -11.31
CA THR A 182 18.16 15.05 -11.02
C THR A 182 18.18 16.25 -10.09
N LYS A 183 17.14 17.08 -10.13
CA LYS A 183 16.98 18.22 -9.20
C LYS A 183 15.79 17.96 -8.28
N HIS A 184 15.97 18.10 -7.00
CA HIS A 184 14.92 17.99 -6.00
C HIS A 184 15.14 19.08 -4.93
N GLU A 185 14.12 19.91 -4.70
CA GLU A 185 14.14 21.01 -3.73
C GLU A 185 15.34 21.97 -3.90
N GLY A 186 15.75 22.23 -5.15
CA GLY A 186 16.87 23.12 -5.47
C GLY A 186 18.25 22.49 -5.38
N GLU A 187 18.36 21.24 -4.96
CA GLU A 187 19.60 20.48 -4.83
C GLU A 187 19.77 19.48 -5.97
N GLU A 188 21.00 19.33 -6.47
CA GLU A 188 21.32 18.33 -7.49
C GLU A 188 21.65 16.98 -6.84
N TRP A 189 21.06 15.92 -7.42
CA TRP A 189 21.22 14.54 -6.98
C TRP A 189 21.74 13.67 -8.10
N THR A 190 22.72 12.84 -7.78
CA THR A 190 23.25 11.79 -8.66
C THR A 190 23.22 10.46 -7.89
N PRO A 191 23.23 9.30 -8.58
CA PRO A 191 23.32 8.00 -7.92
C PRO A 191 24.54 7.88 -6.99
N ARG A 192 25.66 8.42 -7.39
CA ARG A 192 26.88 8.47 -6.53
C ARG A 192 26.66 9.29 -5.27
N LYS A 193 26.01 10.44 -5.38
CA LYS A 193 25.66 11.28 -4.22
C LYS A 193 24.70 10.55 -3.29
N VAL A 194 23.67 9.87 -3.84
CA VAL A 194 22.71 9.07 -3.05
C VAL A 194 23.45 8.03 -2.23
N ILE A 195 24.30 7.20 -2.86
CA ILE A 195 25.05 6.15 -2.16
C ILE A 195 25.98 6.77 -1.09
N ARG A 196 26.69 7.84 -1.43
CA ARG A 196 27.56 8.54 -0.49
C ARG A 196 26.79 9.05 0.73
N ARG A 197 25.65 9.72 0.51
CA ARG A 197 24.80 10.24 1.58
C ARG A 197 24.23 9.15 2.48
N MET A 198 23.80 8.03 1.89
CA MET A 198 23.32 6.89 2.66
C MET A 198 24.42 6.33 3.60
N LEU A 199 25.63 6.20 3.09
CA LEU A 199 26.77 5.70 3.87
C LEU A 199 27.19 6.70 4.97
N GLU A 200 27.32 7.97 4.64
CA GLU A 200 27.67 9.04 5.58
C GLU A 200 26.67 9.11 6.75
N HIS A 201 25.37 9.16 6.43
CA HIS A 201 24.28 9.22 7.40
C HIS A 201 24.27 8.00 8.33
N GLU A 202 24.44 6.79 7.77
CA GLU A 202 24.51 5.58 8.58
C GLU A 202 25.73 5.57 9.51
N ARG A 203 26.90 6.01 9.03
CA ARG A 203 28.12 6.10 9.85
C ARG A 203 28.02 7.12 10.98
N GLU A 204 27.37 8.25 10.70
CA GLU A 204 27.08 9.26 11.71
C GLU A 204 26.23 8.70 12.85
N HIS A 205 25.13 8.01 12.50
CA HIS A 205 24.26 7.40 13.50
C HIS A 205 24.88 6.20 14.23
N ILE A 206 25.75 5.42 13.60
CA ILE A 206 26.53 4.39 14.29
C ILE A 206 27.39 5.04 15.39
N THR A 207 28.04 6.17 15.10
CA THR A 207 28.85 6.89 16.10
C THR A 207 27.98 7.42 17.24
N GLN A 208 26.80 7.92 16.95
CA GLN A 208 25.82 8.34 17.95
C GLN A 208 25.36 7.15 18.82
N LEU A 209 25.05 6.01 18.22
CA LEU A 209 24.63 4.81 18.93
C LEU A 209 25.72 4.28 19.87
N HIS A 210 26.99 4.31 19.46
CA HIS A 210 28.10 3.93 20.34
C HIS A 210 28.08 4.76 21.64
N ARG A 211 27.96 6.07 21.54
CA ARG A 211 27.90 6.96 22.71
C ARG A 211 26.68 6.67 23.59
N LEU A 212 25.50 6.45 23.01
CA LEU A 212 24.29 6.12 23.75
C LEU A 212 24.42 4.78 24.48
N ILE A 213 24.97 3.75 23.82
CA ILE A 213 25.17 2.43 24.41
C ILE A 213 26.17 2.50 25.57
N GLU A 214 27.27 3.25 25.45
CA GLU A 214 28.22 3.45 26.52
C GLU A 214 27.58 4.17 27.72
N SER A 215 26.81 5.22 27.46
CA SER A 215 26.07 5.92 28.49
C SER A 215 25.06 5.02 29.22
N TYR A 216 24.31 4.22 28.48
CA TYR A 216 23.36 3.24 29.04
C TYR A 216 24.05 2.21 29.94
N ARG A 217 25.17 1.64 29.47
CA ARG A 217 25.96 0.65 30.24
C ARG A 217 26.51 1.25 31.54
N SER A 218 26.96 2.50 31.48
CA SER A 218 27.45 3.21 32.66
C SER A 218 26.34 3.46 33.68
N HIS A 219 25.14 3.80 33.20
CA HIS A 219 23.97 3.99 34.06
C HIS A 219 23.46 2.69 34.68
N SER A 220 23.49 1.57 33.94
CA SER A 220 23.00 0.28 34.41
C SER A 220 23.95 -0.41 35.39
N ASN A 221 25.19 0.05 35.51
CA ASN A 221 26.20 -0.48 36.43
C ASN A 221 26.40 0.40 37.67
N ALA A 222 25.66 1.50 37.80
CA ALA A 222 25.64 2.40 38.96
C ALA A 222 24.42 2.15 39.86
#